data_2209b60480a74d94a240c6feedad6826
#
_entry.id   2209b60480a74d94a240c6feedad6826
#
_cell.length_a   1.000
_cell.length_b   1.000
_cell.length_c   1.000
_cell.angle_alpha   90.00
_cell.angle_beta   90.00
_cell.angle_gamma   90.00
#
_symmetry.space_group_name_H-M   'P 1'
#
loop_
_entity.id
_entity.type
_entity.pdbx_description
1 polymer ?
#
loop_
_entity_poly.entity_id
_entity_poly.type
_entity_poly.pdbx_seq_one_letter_code
_entity_poly.pdbx_strand_id
1 'polypeptide(L)'
;VSAPDLASVRDLLAGVAPGSEGEAIAQLGALEEVKSAAAAAQAKVTDALVRMRHDAEARQGIPAKLRGRGLDSEVALARMDSPAKGSRHLGMAM
;
A
#
# COMPACT_ATOMS: atom_id res chain seq x y z
N VAL A 1 -21.05 0.87 -2.69
CA VAL A 1 -19.91 0.83 -3.58
C VAL A 1 -18.84 -0.06 -3.00
N SER A 2 -18.42 -1.03 -3.76
CA SER A 2 -17.37 -1.95 -3.31
C SER A 2 -16.00 -1.25 -3.31
N ALA A 3 -15.15 -1.68 -2.40
CA ALA A 3 -13.78 -1.25 -2.43
C ALA A 3 -13.09 -1.77 -3.71
N PRO A 4 -12.13 -1.04 -4.26
CA PRO A 4 -11.38 -1.53 -5.40
C PRO A 4 -10.68 -2.85 -5.08
N ASP A 5 -10.61 -3.72 -6.06
CA ASP A 5 -9.89 -4.99 -5.89
C ASP A 5 -8.41 -4.77 -6.18
N LEU A 6 -7.66 -4.46 -5.14
CA LEU A 6 -6.24 -4.17 -5.28
C LEU A 6 -5.43 -5.40 -5.65
N ALA A 7 -5.91 -6.59 -5.29
CA ALA A 7 -5.24 -7.82 -5.70
C ALA A 7 -5.29 -8.00 -7.21
N SER A 8 -6.42 -7.66 -7.84
CA SER A 8 -6.51 -7.70 -9.30
C SER A 8 -5.57 -6.70 -9.96
N VAL A 9 -5.43 -5.52 -9.37
CA VAL A 9 -4.49 -4.53 -9.89
C VAL A 9 -3.06 -5.04 -9.80
N ARG A 10 -2.70 -5.65 -8.68
CA ARG A 10 -1.39 -6.26 -8.50
C ARG A 10 -1.13 -7.32 -9.57
N ASP A 11 -2.12 -8.18 -9.81
CA ASP A 11 -1.97 -9.25 -10.78
C ASP A 11 -1.83 -8.71 -12.20
N LEU A 12 -2.59 -7.65 -12.51
CA LEU A 12 -2.47 -6.99 -13.80
C LEU A 12 -1.05 -6.47 -14.02
N LEU A 13 -0.49 -5.81 -13.01
CA LEU A 13 0.86 -5.27 -13.10
C LEU A 13 1.91 -6.38 -13.25
N ALA A 14 1.71 -7.49 -12.58
CA ALA A 14 2.63 -8.62 -12.68
C ALA A 14 2.69 -9.20 -14.09
N GLY A 15 1.62 -9.01 -14.88
CA GLY A 15 1.55 -9.51 -16.24
C GLY A 15 2.07 -8.55 -17.30
N VAL A 16 2.55 -7.36 -16.91
CA VAL A 16 3.04 -6.38 -17.87
C VAL A 16 4.30 -6.91 -18.56
N ALA A 17 4.27 -6.92 -19.90
CA ALA A 17 5.40 -7.37 -20.69
C ALA A 17 5.44 -6.57 -22.00
N PRO A 18 6.53 -5.88 -22.28
CA PRO A 18 6.59 -5.06 -23.48
C PRO A 18 6.84 -5.92 -24.72
N GLY A 19 6.20 -5.54 -25.82
CA GLY A 19 6.40 -6.19 -27.11
C GLY A 19 7.43 -5.51 -27.99
N SER A 20 7.90 -4.33 -27.57
CA SER A 20 8.89 -3.56 -28.32
C SER A 20 9.58 -2.59 -27.39
N GLU A 21 10.68 -2.00 -27.85
CA GLU A 21 11.40 -0.99 -27.06
C GLU A 21 10.56 0.25 -26.80
N GLY A 22 9.83 0.71 -27.83
CA GLY A 22 8.96 1.86 -27.65
C GLY A 22 7.87 1.61 -26.62
N GLU A 23 7.29 0.43 -26.65
CA GLU A 23 6.29 0.02 -25.69
C GLU A 23 6.89 -0.07 -24.28
N ALA A 24 8.11 -0.58 -24.18
CA ALA A 24 8.79 -0.66 -22.89
C ALA A 24 8.99 0.72 -22.28
N ILE A 25 9.41 1.70 -23.09
CA ILE A 25 9.60 3.06 -22.60
C ILE A 25 8.28 3.66 -22.15
N ALA A 26 7.22 3.46 -22.92
CA ALA A 26 5.89 3.96 -22.56
C ALA A 26 5.41 3.32 -21.26
N GLN A 27 5.62 2.03 -21.10
CA GLN A 27 5.20 1.30 -19.91
C GLN A 27 5.98 1.75 -18.67
N LEU A 28 7.27 2.06 -18.83
CA LEU A 28 8.05 2.59 -17.71
C LEU A 28 7.46 3.91 -17.20
N GLY A 29 7.09 4.79 -18.11
CA GLY A 29 6.45 6.05 -17.73
C GLY A 29 5.12 5.85 -17.04
N ALA A 30 4.30 4.95 -17.58
CA ALA A 30 3.00 4.65 -16.99
C ALA A 30 3.15 4.01 -15.61
N LEU A 31 4.14 3.14 -15.45
CA LEU A 31 4.40 2.51 -14.16
C LEU A 31 4.85 3.51 -13.11
N GLU A 32 5.60 4.53 -13.53
CA GLU A 32 6.01 5.59 -12.61
C GLU A 32 4.80 6.35 -12.09
N GLU A 33 3.83 6.61 -12.97
CA GLU A 33 2.58 7.25 -12.57
C GLU A 33 1.76 6.36 -11.63
N VAL A 34 1.75 5.06 -11.89
CA VAL A 34 1.06 4.09 -11.02
C VAL A 34 1.70 4.09 -9.64
N LYS A 35 3.03 4.11 -9.57
CA LYS A 35 3.74 4.19 -8.29
C LYS A 35 3.33 5.43 -7.49
N SER A 36 3.27 6.57 -8.16
CA SER A 36 2.86 7.82 -7.50
C SER A 36 1.41 7.74 -7.02
N ALA A 37 0.54 7.20 -7.84
CA ALA A 37 -0.87 7.03 -7.45
C ALA A 37 -1.01 6.07 -6.28
N ALA A 38 -0.23 4.99 -6.28
CA ALA A 38 -0.26 4.02 -5.20
C ALA A 38 0.23 4.64 -3.90
N ALA A 39 1.29 5.46 -3.96
CA ALA A 39 1.80 6.13 -2.77
C ALA A 39 0.77 7.11 -2.20
N ALA A 40 0.09 7.85 -3.07
CA ALA A 40 -0.97 8.77 -2.65
C ALA A 40 -2.13 8.01 -2.01
N ALA A 41 -2.49 6.87 -2.58
CA ALA A 41 -3.55 6.03 -2.03
C ALA A 41 -3.16 5.48 -0.65
N GLN A 42 -1.90 5.06 -0.49
CA GLN A 42 -1.41 4.60 0.81
C GLN A 42 -1.51 5.68 1.88
N ALA A 43 -1.19 6.92 1.50
CA ALA A 43 -1.30 8.03 2.43
C ALA A 43 -2.74 8.25 2.86
N LYS A 44 -3.68 8.21 1.91
CA LYS A 44 -5.10 8.35 2.23
C LYS A 44 -5.61 7.25 3.14
N VAL A 45 -5.22 6.01 2.86
CA VAL A 45 -5.64 4.87 3.67
C VAL A 45 -5.03 4.94 5.06
N THR A 46 -3.78 5.37 5.16
CA THR A 46 -3.12 5.55 6.45
C THR A 46 -3.85 6.59 7.29
N ASP A 47 -4.20 7.73 6.69
CA ASP A 47 -4.96 8.76 7.40
C ASP A 47 -6.33 8.25 7.84
N ALA A 48 -6.99 7.49 6.99
CA ALA A 48 -8.29 6.92 7.32
C ALA A 48 -8.16 5.95 8.49
N LEU A 49 -7.13 5.11 8.48
CA LEU A 49 -6.90 4.16 9.56
C LEU A 49 -6.64 4.87 10.88
N VAL A 50 -5.84 5.93 10.86
CA VAL A 50 -5.55 6.72 12.07
C VAL A 50 -6.85 7.26 12.65
N ARG A 51 -7.70 7.84 11.80
CA ARG A 51 -8.98 8.37 12.26
C ARG A 51 -9.90 7.29 12.81
N MET A 52 -9.98 6.17 12.11
CA MET A 52 -10.82 5.04 12.54
C MET A 52 -10.37 4.49 13.89
N ARG A 53 -9.07 4.30 14.07
CA ARG A 53 -8.52 3.80 15.32
C ARG A 53 -8.76 4.80 16.45
N HIS A 54 -8.52 6.07 16.18
CA HIS A 54 -8.72 7.13 17.16
C HIS A 54 -10.18 7.18 17.63
N ASP A 55 -11.12 7.12 16.68
CA ASP A 55 -12.54 7.14 16.99
C ASP A 55 -12.97 5.90 17.78
N ALA A 56 -12.47 4.73 17.39
CA ALA A 56 -12.79 3.49 18.06
C ALA A 56 -12.28 3.51 19.50
N GLU A 57 -11.06 3.99 19.70
CA GLU A 57 -10.48 4.06 21.04
C GLU A 57 -11.14 5.11 21.90
N ALA A 58 -11.58 6.21 21.29
CA ALA A 58 -12.36 7.22 22.02
C ALA A 58 -13.67 6.62 22.52
N ARG A 59 -14.35 5.81 21.70
CA ARG A 59 -15.60 5.14 22.11
C ARG A 59 -15.35 4.14 23.22
N GLN A 60 -14.15 3.56 23.31
CA GLN A 60 -13.77 2.64 24.37
C GLN A 60 -13.33 3.36 25.64
N GLY A 61 -13.29 4.69 25.61
CA GLY A 61 -12.89 5.47 26.78
C GLY A 61 -11.39 5.61 26.98
N ILE A 62 -10.59 5.27 25.96
CA ILE A 62 -9.14 5.40 26.08
C ILE A 62 -8.74 6.86 26.06
N PRO A 63 -7.94 7.35 27.04
CA PRO A 63 -7.51 8.74 27.07
C PRO A 63 -6.79 9.15 25.80
N ALA A 64 -6.98 10.41 25.39
CA ALA A 64 -6.45 10.93 24.14
C ALA A 64 -4.95 10.66 23.96
N LYS A 65 -4.17 10.82 25.04
CA LYS A 65 -2.71 10.64 24.95
C LYS A 65 -2.28 9.20 24.79
N LEU A 66 -3.20 8.25 24.99
CA LEU A 66 -2.89 6.83 24.84
C LEU A 66 -3.44 6.26 23.53
N ARG A 67 -4.19 7.07 22.77
CA ARG A 67 -4.79 6.60 21.51
C ARG A 67 -3.73 6.46 20.44
N GLY A 68 -3.92 5.46 19.59
CA GLY A 68 -3.04 5.25 18.45
C GLY A 68 -1.73 4.56 18.78
N ARG A 69 -1.55 4.11 20.01
CA ARG A 69 -0.34 3.40 20.38
C ARG A 69 -0.21 2.11 19.59
N GLY A 70 0.97 1.88 19.05
CA GLY A 70 1.25 0.70 18.26
C GLY A 70 0.81 0.83 16.81
N LEU A 71 0.08 1.88 16.45
CA LEU A 71 -0.45 2.02 15.10
C LEU A 71 0.67 2.17 14.06
N ASP A 72 1.72 2.92 14.39
CA ASP A 72 2.86 3.09 13.49
C ASP A 72 3.48 1.73 13.16
N SER A 73 3.60 0.86 14.16
CA SER A 73 4.14 -0.48 13.96
C SER A 73 3.22 -1.32 13.09
N GLU A 74 1.91 -1.22 13.31
CA GLU A 74 0.94 -1.96 12.51
C GLU A 74 0.98 -1.52 11.05
N VAL A 75 1.09 -0.21 10.80
CA VAL A 75 1.16 0.32 9.43
C VAL A 75 2.45 -0.13 8.77
N ALA A 76 3.57 -0.01 9.49
CA ALA A 76 4.86 -0.43 8.96
C ALA A 76 4.85 -1.92 8.62
N LEU A 77 4.30 -2.74 9.50
CA LEU A 77 4.22 -4.18 9.29
C LEU A 77 3.34 -4.51 8.09
N ALA A 78 2.20 -3.86 7.96
CA ALA A 78 1.29 -4.08 6.85
C ALA A 78 1.96 -3.75 5.51
N ARG A 79 2.76 -2.70 5.47
CA ARG A 79 3.45 -2.30 4.26
C ARG A 79 4.61 -3.23 3.92
N MET A 80 5.23 -3.82 4.92
CA MET A 80 6.36 -4.73 4.72
C MET A 80 5.93 -6.16 4.48
N ASP A 81 4.78 -6.55 4.97
CA ASP A 81 4.29 -7.93 4.90
C ASP A 81 3.54 -8.26 3.62
N SER A 82 3.50 -7.35 2.66
CA SER A 82 2.88 -7.67 1.39
C SER A 82 3.66 -8.85 0.77
N PRO A 83 2.97 -9.91 0.33
CA PRO A 83 3.65 -11.09 -0.21
C PRO A 83 4.61 -10.78 -1.35
N ALA A 84 4.20 -9.90 -2.26
CA ALA A 84 5.04 -9.52 -3.38
C ALA A 84 6.29 -8.80 -2.92
N LYS A 85 6.14 -7.93 -1.92
CA LYS A 85 7.26 -7.17 -1.41
C LYS A 85 8.21 -8.07 -0.62
N GLY A 86 7.66 -8.97 0.18
CA GLY A 86 8.47 -9.93 0.92
C GLY A 86 9.29 -10.81 0.00
N SER A 87 8.66 -11.33 -1.05
CA SER A 87 9.36 -12.15 -2.03
C SER A 87 10.47 -11.38 -2.71
N ARG A 88 10.22 -10.12 -3.04
CA ARG A 88 11.20 -9.29 -3.70
C ARG A 88 12.40 -9.02 -2.80
N HIS A 89 12.14 -8.75 -1.53
CA HIS A 89 13.23 -8.54 -0.58
C HIS A 89 14.08 -9.77 -0.43
N LEU A 90 13.46 -10.94 -0.34
CA LEU A 90 14.19 -12.19 -0.25
C LEU A 90 15.04 -12.43 -1.50
N GLY A 91 14.46 -12.15 -2.66
CA GLY A 91 15.18 -12.30 -3.91
C GLY A 91 16.38 -11.37 -4.00
N MET A 92 16.24 -10.16 -3.50
CA MET A 92 17.33 -9.19 -3.54
C MET A 92 18.41 -9.48 -2.49
N ALA A 93 18.03 -10.10 -1.39
CA ALA A 93 18.99 -10.46 -0.36
C ALA A 93 19.90 -11.62 -0.79
N MET A 94 19.47 -12.36 -1.76
CA MET A 94 20.26 -13.48 -2.29
C MET A 94 21.11 -13.02 -3.46
#